data_2f53502fdc776d5a9580b0bb55ca70f1
#
_entry.id   2f53502fdc776d5a9580b0bb55ca70f1
#
_cell.length_a   1.000
_cell.length_b   1.000
_cell.length_c   1.000
_cell.angle_alpha   90.00
_cell.angle_beta   90.00
_cell.angle_gamma   90.00
#
_symmetry.space_group_name_H-M   'P 1'
#
loop_
_entity.id
_entity.type
_entity.pdbx_description
1 polymer ?
#
loop_
_entity_poly.entity_id
_entity_poly.type
_entity_poly.pdbx_seq_one_letter_code
_entity_poly.pdbx_strand_id
1 'polypeptide(L)'
;MTSKDAHTSARGALGSRRRAVRTAILGSFLGALAHPALAEDTLRGTANIVDGDTIEIAGLPIRLQGIDAPEQLQNCTGEGNQVACGKLATKALVRMIGKAPVTCVLLGQDKYDRLLGECSAGGQSLNARMVRDGWAVAFVKYSDRYIAQEKEARAARAGIWQWEFAKPWDWRAGILEEAADTSGGTDGCLIKGNINRRGDRIYHMPFHQHYSRTRIDENNGERWFCSEEDAQAAGWRRALR
;
A
#
# COMPACT_ATOMS: atom_id res chain seq x y z
N MET A 1 -34.97 67.21 63.22
CA MET A 1 -36.41 67.25 63.52
C MET A 1 -36.94 65.85 63.38
N THR A 2 -37.04 65.25 64.52
CA THR A 2 -38.22 64.66 65.14
C THR A 2 -38.74 63.41 64.45
N SER A 3 -38.71 62.32 64.99
CA SER A 3 -39.19 61.80 66.27
C SER A 3 -39.97 60.53 66.05
N LYS A 4 -39.58 59.42 66.71
CA LYS A 4 -40.46 58.62 67.61
C LYS A 4 -41.55 57.77 66.93
N ASP A 5 -41.93 56.62 67.37
CA ASP A 5 -41.77 55.76 68.57
C ASP A 5 -42.32 54.38 68.10
N ALA A 6 -41.73 53.31 68.48
CA ALA A 6 -42.09 52.32 69.54
C ALA A 6 -43.54 51.82 69.56
N HIS A 7 -43.73 50.52 69.52
CA HIS A 7 -44.37 49.66 70.54
C HIS A 7 -44.48 48.18 70.02
N THR A 8 -43.77 47.30 70.63
CA THR A 8 -44.12 46.19 71.56
C THR A 8 -45.42 45.39 71.26
N SER A 9 -45.33 44.09 71.09
CA SER A 9 -45.91 43.00 71.90
C SER A 9 -46.02 41.68 71.16
N ALA A 10 -45.30 40.71 71.46
CA ALA A 10 -45.52 39.50 72.29
C ALA A 10 -46.39 38.39 71.65
N ARG A 11 -45.77 37.20 71.61
CA ARG A 11 -46.25 35.84 71.85
C ARG A 11 -47.02 35.10 70.75
N GLY A 12 -46.46 33.93 70.46
CA GLY A 12 -47.18 32.84 69.88
C GLY A 12 -46.24 31.74 69.31
N ALA A 13 -45.81 30.85 70.24
CA ALA A 13 -45.08 29.65 69.87
C ALA A 13 -46.07 28.64 69.23
N LEU A 14 -45.79 28.19 68.03
CA LEU A 14 -46.30 26.90 67.55
C LEU A 14 -45.26 26.21 66.69
N GLY A 15 -44.80 25.07 67.22
CA GLY A 15 -43.83 24.22 66.54
C GLY A 15 -44.37 23.63 65.22
N SER A 16 -43.60 23.79 64.19
CA SER A 16 -43.78 23.09 62.93
C SER A 16 -42.55 22.26 62.65
N ARG A 17 -42.72 20.95 62.79
CA ARG A 17 -41.74 19.95 62.42
C ARG A 17 -41.48 20.05 60.92
N ARG A 18 -40.38 20.62 60.50
CA ARG A 18 -39.91 20.55 59.13
C ARG A 18 -39.28 19.19 58.84
N ARG A 19 -40.00 18.34 58.09
CA ARG A 19 -39.47 17.12 57.49
C ARG A 19 -38.37 17.53 56.49
N ALA A 20 -37.14 17.10 56.76
CA ALA A 20 -36.05 17.23 55.83
C ALA A 20 -36.31 16.26 54.67
N VAL A 21 -36.63 16.79 53.49
CA VAL A 21 -36.66 16.05 52.24
C VAL A 21 -35.20 15.88 51.80
N ARG A 22 -34.67 14.66 51.97
CA ARG A 22 -33.37 14.31 51.39
C ARG A 22 -33.59 14.12 49.90
N THR A 23 -33.19 15.10 49.10
CA THR A 23 -33.10 14.97 47.63
C THR A 23 -31.91 14.06 47.33
N ALA A 24 -32.18 12.83 46.95
CA ALA A 24 -31.19 11.92 46.39
C ALA A 24 -30.81 12.41 45.00
N ILE A 25 -29.59 12.95 44.84
CA ILE A 25 -29.01 13.24 43.52
C ILE A 25 -28.57 11.92 42.94
N LEU A 26 -29.38 11.37 42.00
CA LEU A 26 -28.98 10.27 41.16
C LEU A 26 -27.90 10.81 40.21
N GLY A 27 -26.64 10.59 40.53
CA GLY A 27 -25.52 10.83 39.64
C GLY A 27 -25.56 9.81 38.51
N SER A 28 -26.03 10.22 37.32
CA SER A 28 -25.90 9.44 36.08
C SER A 28 -24.43 9.35 35.72
N PHE A 29 -23.78 8.23 36.05
CA PHE A 29 -22.49 7.86 35.50
C PHE A 29 -22.71 7.53 34.02
N LEU A 30 -22.44 8.47 33.11
CA LEU A 30 -22.24 8.18 31.69
C LEU A 30 -20.90 7.41 31.60
N GLY A 31 -20.98 6.10 31.61
CA GLY A 31 -19.85 5.24 31.28
C GLY A 31 -19.48 5.50 29.81
N ALA A 32 -18.37 6.19 29.57
CA ALA A 32 -17.78 6.27 28.26
C ALA A 32 -17.38 4.84 27.84
N LEU A 33 -18.14 4.25 26.90
CA LEU A 33 -17.77 3.02 26.22
C LEU A 33 -16.52 3.32 25.38
N ALA A 34 -15.36 3.04 25.95
CA ALA A 34 -14.11 3.02 25.18
C ALA A 34 -14.25 1.90 24.14
N HIS A 35 -14.49 2.27 22.89
CA HIS A 35 -14.41 1.32 21.79
C HIS A 35 -12.93 0.91 21.69
N PRO A 36 -12.62 -0.40 21.65
CA PRO A 36 -11.26 -0.82 21.36
C PRO A 36 -10.95 -0.33 19.93
N ALA A 37 -9.96 0.54 19.80
CA ALA A 37 -9.38 0.85 18.52
C ALA A 37 -8.87 -0.47 17.94
N LEU A 38 -9.39 -0.88 16.78
CA LEU A 38 -8.84 -2.01 16.04
C LEU A 38 -7.37 -1.67 15.79
N ALA A 39 -6.46 -2.47 16.33
CA ALA A 39 -5.05 -2.31 16.05
C ALA A 39 -4.86 -2.56 14.55
N GLU A 40 -4.41 -1.55 13.83
CA GLU A 40 -4.01 -1.72 12.43
C GLU A 40 -2.81 -2.68 12.40
N ASP A 41 -2.90 -3.71 11.57
CA ASP A 41 -1.78 -4.62 11.35
C ASP A 41 -0.61 -3.85 10.73
N THR A 42 0.47 -3.72 11.48
CA THR A 42 1.64 -2.98 11.03
C THR A 42 2.86 -3.89 10.96
N LEU A 43 3.65 -3.74 9.90
CA LEU A 43 4.94 -4.39 9.74
C LEU A 43 6.04 -3.33 9.66
N ARG A 44 7.07 -3.48 10.50
CA ARG A 44 8.20 -2.56 10.55
C ARG A 44 9.53 -3.28 10.47
N GLY A 45 10.43 -2.77 9.64
CA GLY A 45 11.77 -3.35 9.49
C GLY A 45 12.62 -2.65 8.45
N THR A 46 13.80 -3.21 8.22
CA THR A 46 14.63 -2.84 7.08
C THR A 46 14.01 -3.42 5.81
N ALA A 47 13.82 -2.57 4.81
CA ALA A 47 13.25 -2.98 3.55
C ALA A 47 14.33 -3.35 2.53
N ASN A 48 14.16 -4.48 1.86
CA ASN A 48 14.83 -4.82 0.62
C ASN A 48 13.93 -4.35 -0.54
N ILE A 49 14.44 -3.51 -1.43
CA ILE A 49 13.65 -2.94 -2.52
C ILE A 49 13.67 -3.89 -3.71
N VAL A 50 12.50 -4.33 -4.13
CA VAL A 50 12.30 -5.23 -5.25
C VAL A 50 12.26 -4.44 -6.55
N ASP A 51 11.37 -3.45 -6.65
CA ASP A 51 11.18 -2.53 -7.77
C ASP A 51 10.64 -1.18 -7.31
N GLY A 52 9.97 -0.42 -8.19
CA GLY A 52 9.47 0.93 -7.91
C GLY A 52 8.23 0.98 -7.01
N ASP A 53 7.52 -0.14 -6.83
CA ASP A 53 6.31 -0.20 -5.99
C ASP A 53 6.22 -1.45 -5.12
N THR A 54 7.28 -2.24 -5.04
CA THR A 54 7.33 -3.45 -4.24
C THR A 54 8.59 -3.48 -3.39
N ILE A 55 8.41 -3.70 -2.10
CA ILE A 55 9.48 -3.88 -1.12
C ILE A 55 9.32 -5.22 -0.40
N GLU A 56 10.35 -5.66 0.30
CA GLU A 56 10.32 -6.85 1.14
C GLU A 56 10.80 -6.50 2.55
N ILE A 57 10.03 -6.86 3.57
CA ILE A 57 10.40 -6.72 4.98
C ILE A 57 10.32 -8.09 5.63
N ALA A 58 11.39 -8.54 6.28
CA ALA A 58 11.47 -9.85 6.93
C ALA A 58 11.10 -11.04 6.00
N GLY A 59 11.40 -10.94 4.70
CA GLY A 59 11.07 -11.96 3.71
C GLY A 59 9.63 -11.90 3.18
N LEU A 60 8.82 -10.94 3.64
CA LEU A 60 7.45 -10.77 3.19
C LEU A 60 7.38 -9.69 2.10
N PRO A 61 6.90 -10.01 0.88
CA PRO A 61 6.72 -9.03 -0.17
C PRO A 61 5.51 -8.12 0.12
N ILE A 62 5.72 -6.81 0.01
CA ILE A 62 4.70 -5.79 0.24
C ILE A 62 4.63 -4.90 -1.00
N ARG A 63 3.46 -4.88 -1.65
CA ARG A 63 3.17 -3.95 -2.73
C ARG A 63 2.62 -2.64 -2.15
N LEU A 64 3.18 -1.52 -2.58
CA LEU A 64 2.70 -0.20 -2.20
C LEU A 64 1.30 0.03 -2.79
N GLN A 65 0.29 0.07 -1.91
CA GLN A 65 -1.12 0.15 -2.30
C GLN A 65 -1.42 1.45 -3.06
N GLY A 66 -2.25 1.35 -4.11
CA GLY A 66 -2.81 2.49 -4.84
C GLY A 66 -1.86 3.18 -5.81
N ILE A 67 -0.67 2.63 -6.02
CA ILE A 67 0.30 3.11 -7.02
C ILE A 67 0.74 2.00 -7.96
N ASP A 68 1.28 2.37 -9.13
CA ASP A 68 1.89 1.44 -10.08
C ASP A 68 3.12 2.12 -10.70
N ALA A 69 4.29 1.56 -10.47
CA ALA A 69 5.54 2.09 -10.98
C ALA A 69 5.95 1.39 -12.28
N PRO A 70 6.74 2.05 -13.15
CA PRO A 70 7.29 1.37 -14.31
C PRO A 70 8.07 0.12 -13.91
N GLU A 71 7.85 -0.96 -14.66
CA GLU A 71 8.52 -2.23 -14.44
C GLU A 71 10.04 -2.12 -14.64
N GLN A 72 10.82 -2.97 -13.99
CA GLN A 72 12.29 -2.94 -14.04
C GLN A 72 12.86 -2.87 -15.47
N LEU A 73 12.20 -3.55 -16.43
CA LEU A 73 12.63 -3.60 -17.83
C LEU A 73 11.95 -2.52 -18.68
N GLN A 74 11.02 -1.77 -18.14
CA GLN A 74 10.30 -0.74 -18.86
C GLN A 74 11.21 0.44 -19.18
N ASN A 75 11.21 0.82 -20.46
CA ASN A 75 11.84 2.04 -20.95
C ASN A 75 10.79 3.11 -21.24
N CYS A 76 11.22 4.36 -21.11
CA CYS A 76 10.51 5.56 -21.55
C CYS A 76 11.29 6.18 -22.70
N THR A 77 10.65 7.03 -23.53
CA THR A 77 11.29 7.75 -24.64
C THR A 77 11.43 9.22 -24.29
N GLY A 78 12.67 9.71 -24.28
CA GLY A 78 12.97 11.13 -24.07
C GLY A 78 13.92 11.66 -25.14
N GLU A 79 13.52 12.72 -25.82
CA GLU A 79 14.33 13.36 -26.89
C GLU A 79 14.84 12.34 -27.93
N GLY A 80 13.99 11.35 -28.26
CA GLY A 80 14.34 10.27 -29.19
C GLY A 80 15.22 9.16 -28.62
N ASN A 81 15.62 9.23 -27.35
CA ASN A 81 16.46 8.22 -26.70
C ASN A 81 15.65 7.34 -25.74
N GLN A 82 16.09 6.10 -25.58
CA GLN A 82 15.52 5.18 -24.59
C GLN A 82 16.08 5.46 -23.20
N VAL A 83 15.19 5.64 -22.23
CA VAL A 83 15.51 5.90 -20.82
C VAL A 83 14.99 4.72 -19.97
N ALA A 84 15.84 4.06 -19.21
CA ALA A 84 15.47 2.94 -18.36
C ALA A 84 14.65 3.43 -17.13
N CYS A 85 13.44 3.95 -17.36
CA CYS A 85 12.62 4.60 -16.35
C CYS A 85 12.20 3.67 -15.21
N GLY A 86 12.00 2.37 -15.46
CA GLY A 86 11.75 1.40 -14.40
C GLY A 86 12.91 1.27 -13.41
N LYS A 87 14.16 1.25 -13.91
CA LYS A 87 15.34 1.27 -13.05
C LYS A 87 15.48 2.58 -12.27
N LEU A 88 15.05 3.71 -12.87
CA LEU A 88 15.08 5.02 -12.20
C LEU A 88 14.02 5.10 -11.12
N ALA A 89 12.82 4.56 -11.32
CA ALA A 89 11.77 4.45 -10.30
C ALA A 89 12.26 3.63 -9.08
N THR A 90 12.85 2.45 -9.33
CA THR A 90 13.45 1.64 -8.25
C THR A 90 14.53 2.43 -7.49
N LYS A 91 15.45 3.10 -8.20
CA LYS A 91 16.47 3.93 -7.56
C LYS A 91 15.88 5.10 -6.75
N ALA A 92 14.75 5.65 -7.20
CA ALA A 92 14.05 6.71 -6.46
C ALA A 92 13.53 6.18 -5.13
N LEU A 93 12.87 5.01 -5.12
CA LEU A 93 12.38 4.37 -3.89
C LEU A 93 13.55 4.04 -2.94
N VAL A 94 14.67 3.51 -3.45
CA VAL A 94 15.90 3.29 -2.67
C VAL A 94 16.38 4.58 -2.00
N ARG A 95 16.43 5.71 -2.73
CA ARG A 95 16.85 7.00 -2.17
C ARG A 95 15.86 7.52 -1.14
N MET A 96 14.55 7.35 -1.36
CA MET A 96 13.51 7.81 -0.43
C MET A 96 13.56 7.07 0.92
N ILE A 97 13.86 5.79 0.89
CA ILE A 97 14.02 4.96 2.10
C ILE A 97 15.37 5.21 2.77
N GLY A 98 16.45 5.29 1.99
CA GLY A 98 17.81 5.46 2.51
C GLY A 98 18.17 4.32 3.47
N LYS A 99 18.51 4.69 4.72
CA LYS A 99 18.81 3.75 5.80
C LYS A 99 17.71 3.68 6.87
N ALA A 100 16.60 4.39 6.65
CA ALA A 100 15.52 4.43 7.63
C ALA A 100 14.74 3.11 7.64
N PRO A 101 14.28 2.65 8.80
CA PRO A 101 13.32 1.57 8.86
C PRO A 101 12.01 2.00 8.19
N VAL A 102 11.41 1.06 7.46
CA VAL A 102 10.10 1.25 6.84
C VAL A 102 9.03 0.71 7.77
N THR A 103 7.92 1.44 7.90
CA THR A 103 6.71 1.00 8.60
C THR A 103 5.59 0.95 7.58
N CYS A 104 4.92 -0.18 7.46
CA CYS A 104 3.76 -0.38 6.59
C CYS A 104 2.52 -0.71 7.41
N VAL A 105 1.43 0.00 7.17
CA VAL A 105 0.08 -0.40 7.58
C VAL A 105 -0.42 -1.38 6.52
N LEU A 106 -0.78 -2.58 6.96
CA LEU A 106 -1.21 -3.65 6.06
C LEU A 106 -2.70 -3.54 5.77
N LEU A 107 -3.07 -3.61 4.51
CA LEU A 107 -4.43 -3.41 4.01
C LEU A 107 -5.07 -4.68 3.42
N GLY A 108 -4.38 -5.80 3.55
CA GLY A 108 -4.78 -7.10 3.01
C GLY A 108 -3.74 -7.67 2.06
N GLN A 109 -4.18 -8.55 1.17
CA GLN A 109 -3.32 -9.22 0.18
C GLN A 109 -3.89 -9.07 -1.23
N ASP A 110 -3.03 -9.10 -2.22
CA ASP A 110 -3.45 -9.19 -3.61
C ASP A 110 -3.62 -10.67 -4.03
N LYS A 111 -4.10 -10.88 -5.26
CA LYS A 111 -4.30 -12.22 -5.82
C LYS A 111 -3.00 -13.04 -6.01
N TYR A 112 -1.85 -12.47 -5.73
CA TYR A 112 -0.53 -13.08 -5.83
C TYR A 112 0.13 -13.29 -4.46
N ASP A 113 -0.66 -13.26 -3.38
CA ASP A 113 -0.24 -13.40 -1.98
C ASP A 113 0.76 -12.33 -1.50
N ARG A 114 0.91 -11.20 -2.23
CA ARG A 114 1.68 -10.07 -1.75
C ARG A 114 0.84 -9.26 -0.78
N LEU A 115 1.41 -8.88 0.34
CA LEU A 115 0.78 -7.92 1.24
C LEU A 115 0.59 -6.58 0.52
N LEU A 116 -0.56 -5.95 0.72
CA LEU A 116 -0.82 -4.58 0.29
C LEU A 116 -0.54 -3.65 1.45
N GLY A 117 0.23 -2.57 1.24
CA GLY A 117 0.65 -1.71 2.32
C GLY A 117 0.67 -0.23 1.99
N GLU A 118 0.31 0.58 2.98
CA GLU A 118 0.68 1.98 3.04
C GLU A 118 1.94 2.12 3.86
N CYS A 119 3.04 2.42 3.18
CA CYS A 119 4.36 2.38 3.78
C CYS A 119 4.94 3.77 3.96
N SER A 120 5.71 3.95 5.03
CA SER A 120 6.40 5.20 5.35
C SER A 120 7.84 4.95 5.79
N ALA A 121 8.71 5.91 5.52
CA ALA A 121 10.08 5.96 6.01
C ALA A 121 10.39 7.39 6.48
N GLY A 122 11.01 7.52 7.65
CA GLY A 122 11.30 8.84 8.23
C GLY A 122 10.05 9.71 8.43
N GLY A 123 8.89 9.10 8.69
CA GLY A 123 7.61 9.80 8.88
C GLY A 123 6.94 10.28 7.58
N GLN A 124 7.47 9.95 6.40
CA GLN A 124 6.92 10.34 5.11
C GLN A 124 6.35 9.13 4.36
N SER A 125 5.14 9.27 3.80
CA SER A 125 4.52 8.24 2.96
C SER A 125 5.35 7.97 1.71
N LEU A 126 5.80 6.74 1.53
CA LEU A 126 6.50 6.29 0.32
C LEU A 126 5.55 6.25 -0.87
N ASN A 127 4.33 5.74 -0.69
CA ASN A 127 3.31 5.68 -1.72
C ASN A 127 3.03 7.07 -2.31
N ALA A 128 2.72 8.06 -1.45
CA ALA A 128 2.42 9.41 -1.88
C ALA A 128 3.63 10.09 -2.54
N ARG A 129 4.85 9.88 -2.01
CA ARG A 129 6.07 10.46 -2.58
C ARG A 129 6.42 9.89 -3.93
N MET A 130 6.30 8.57 -4.11
CA MET A 130 6.55 7.94 -5.42
C MET A 130 5.68 8.55 -6.51
N VAL A 131 4.42 8.83 -6.22
CA VAL A 131 3.51 9.47 -7.18
C VAL A 131 3.82 10.96 -7.34
N ARG A 132 3.98 11.73 -6.24
CA ARG A 132 4.24 13.17 -6.29
C ARG A 132 5.55 13.50 -6.99
N ASP A 133 6.60 12.73 -6.72
CA ASP A 133 7.92 12.91 -7.35
C ASP A 133 7.95 12.32 -8.77
N GLY A 134 6.83 11.76 -9.25
CA GLY A 134 6.62 11.27 -10.61
C GLY A 134 7.30 9.94 -10.92
N TRP A 135 7.58 9.10 -9.93
CA TRP A 135 8.20 7.79 -10.14
C TRP A 135 7.21 6.61 -10.18
N ALA A 136 5.95 6.89 -9.87
CA ALA A 136 4.82 5.97 -10.04
C ALA A 136 3.60 6.75 -10.52
N VAL A 137 2.62 6.03 -11.06
CA VAL A 137 1.30 6.57 -11.41
C VAL A 137 0.28 6.18 -10.34
N ALA A 138 -0.76 6.98 -10.16
CA ALA A 138 -1.88 6.61 -9.31
C ALA A 138 -2.64 5.45 -9.95
N PHE A 139 -2.83 4.35 -9.21
CA PHE A 139 -3.54 3.20 -9.72
C PHE A 139 -5.02 3.28 -9.36
N VAL A 140 -5.73 4.14 -10.09
CA VAL A 140 -7.12 4.53 -9.80
C VAL A 140 -8.12 3.37 -9.81
N LYS A 141 -7.79 2.25 -10.42
CA LYS A 141 -8.62 1.03 -10.35
C LYS A 141 -8.79 0.52 -8.91
N TYR A 142 -7.80 0.78 -8.04
CA TYR A 142 -7.76 0.26 -6.67
C TYR A 142 -7.82 1.34 -5.60
N SER A 143 -7.46 2.60 -5.92
CA SER A 143 -7.50 3.71 -4.98
C SER A 143 -7.43 5.05 -5.70
N ASP A 144 -8.24 6.01 -5.29
CA ASP A 144 -8.23 7.40 -5.75
C ASP A 144 -7.29 8.31 -4.93
N ARG A 145 -6.71 7.77 -3.87
CA ARG A 145 -5.94 8.50 -2.85
C ARG A 145 -4.80 9.37 -3.40
N TYR A 146 -4.18 8.96 -4.50
CA TYR A 146 -2.98 9.62 -5.04
C TYR A 146 -3.22 10.40 -6.33
N ILE A 147 -4.48 10.64 -6.72
CA ILE A 147 -4.83 11.41 -7.93
C ILE A 147 -4.29 12.85 -7.85
N ALA A 148 -4.36 13.48 -6.68
CA ALA A 148 -3.86 14.84 -6.50
C ALA A 148 -2.33 14.90 -6.69
N GLN A 149 -1.58 13.97 -6.12
CA GLN A 149 -0.13 13.85 -6.28
C GLN A 149 0.28 13.59 -7.73
N GLU A 150 -0.47 12.75 -8.44
CA GLU A 150 -0.22 12.52 -9.87
C GLU A 150 -0.44 13.80 -10.68
N LYS A 151 -1.49 14.57 -10.37
CA LYS A 151 -1.76 15.85 -11.05
C LYS A 151 -0.62 16.85 -10.81
N GLU A 152 -0.09 16.93 -9.60
CA GLU A 152 1.08 17.74 -9.26
C GLU A 152 2.32 17.31 -10.08
N ALA A 153 2.61 15.99 -10.09
CA ALA A 153 3.75 15.43 -10.81
C ALA A 153 3.67 15.70 -12.32
N ARG A 154 2.49 15.53 -12.92
CA ARG A 154 2.25 15.83 -14.35
C ARG A 154 2.47 17.31 -14.65
N ALA A 155 1.92 18.21 -13.84
CA ALA A 155 2.06 19.66 -14.03
C ALA A 155 3.53 20.11 -13.93
N ALA A 156 4.29 19.50 -13.01
CA ALA A 156 5.71 19.75 -12.83
C ALA A 156 6.61 19.00 -13.82
N ARG A 157 6.06 18.12 -14.67
CA ARG A 157 6.82 17.18 -15.51
C ARG A 157 7.87 16.40 -14.71
N ALA A 158 7.52 16.02 -13.48
CA ALA A 158 8.42 15.34 -12.56
C ALA A 158 8.61 13.86 -12.93
N GLY A 159 9.80 13.33 -12.65
CA GLY A 159 10.11 11.90 -12.83
C GLY A 159 9.81 11.40 -14.24
N ILE A 160 8.95 10.38 -14.38
CA ILE A 160 8.60 9.79 -15.67
C ILE A 160 7.76 10.73 -16.56
N TRP A 161 7.10 11.75 -15.97
CA TRP A 161 6.26 12.69 -16.73
C TRP A 161 7.03 13.65 -17.64
N GLN A 162 8.36 13.67 -17.56
CA GLN A 162 9.22 14.37 -18.51
C GLN A 162 9.41 13.64 -19.84
N TRP A 163 9.01 12.36 -19.89
CA TRP A 163 9.20 11.46 -21.03
C TRP A 163 7.86 10.92 -21.55
N GLU A 164 7.88 10.34 -22.74
CA GLU A 164 6.78 9.54 -23.25
C GLU A 164 6.91 8.11 -22.70
N PHE A 165 5.82 7.55 -22.21
CA PHE A 165 5.79 6.20 -21.65
C PHE A 165 4.40 5.58 -21.75
N ALA A 166 4.33 4.27 -21.93
CA ALA A 166 3.12 3.51 -21.66
C ALA A 166 2.91 3.39 -20.14
N LYS A 167 1.68 3.48 -19.67
CA LYS A 167 1.40 3.21 -18.26
C LYS A 167 1.84 1.79 -17.91
N PRO A 168 2.30 1.51 -16.67
CA PRO A 168 2.88 0.21 -16.34
C PRO A 168 1.97 -0.97 -16.66
N TRP A 169 0.67 -0.86 -16.41
CA TRP A 169 -0.29 -1.93 -16.77
C TRP A 169 -0.48 -2.10 -18.27
N ASP A 170 -0.45 -1.02 -19.06
CA ASP A 170 -0.56 -1.09 -20.54
C ASP A 170 0.73 -1.69 -21.13
N TRP A 171 1.89 -1.33 -20.56
CA TRP A 171 3.17 -1.91 -20.95
C TRP A 171 3.21 -3.42 -20.69
N ARG A 172 2.74 -3.88 -19.51
CA ARG A 172 2.63 -5.32 -19.21
C ARG A 172 1.71 -6.04 -20.18
N ALA A 173 0.57 -5.43 -20.53
CA ALA A 173 -0.35 -6.00 -21.50
C ALA A 173 0.28 -6.13 -22.89
N GLY A 174 0.99 -5.10 -23.38
CA GLY A 174 1.71 -5.13 -24.65
C GLY A 174 2.81 -6.19 -24.71
N ILE A 175 3.58 -6.37 -23.63
CA ILE A 175 4.60 -7.44 -23.56
C ILE A 175 3.96 -8.83 -23.61
N LEU A 176 2.79 -9.03 -22.98
CA LEU A 176 2.09 -10.31 -23.04
C LEU A 176 1.56 -10.59 -24.44
N GLU A 177 1.02 -9.58 -25.13
CA GLU A 177 0.53 -9.69 -26.49
C GLU A 177 1.68 -10.02 -27.48
N GLU A 178 2.80 -9.28 -27.41
CA GLU A 178 4.00 -9.54 -28.21
C GLU A 178 4.58 -10.94 -27.95
N ALA A 179 4.60 -11.37 -26.70
CA ALA A 179 5.11 -12.69 -26.33
C ALA A 179 4.18 -13.80 -26.86
N ALA A 180 2.87 -13.58 -26.88
CA ALA A 180 1.92 -14.54 -27.45
C ALA A 180 2.14 -14.73 -28.95
N ASP A 181 2.47 -13.64 -29.67
CA ASP A 181 2.71 -13.69 -31.14
C ASP A 181 4.06 -14.32 -31.50
N THR A 182 5.06 -14.21 -30.61
CA THR A 182 6.47 -14.51 -30.98
C THR A 182 7.05 -15.78 -30.36
N SER A 183 6.55 -16.27 -29.25
CA SER A 183 7.22 -17.36 -28.51
C SER A 183 6.38 -18.06 -27.47
N GLY A 184 5.30 -18.73 -27.88
CA GLY A 184 4.63 -19.67 -26.98
C GLY A 184 5.55 -20.85 -26.63
N GLY A 185 5.49 -21.37 -25.39
CA GLY A 185 5.90 -22.73 -25.10
C GLY A 185 5.15 -23.71 -25.98
N THR A 186 5.34 -25.00 -25.80
CA THR A 186 4.81 -26.06 -26.67
C THR A 186 3.32 -25.95 -27.02
N ASP A 187 2.52 -25.17 -26.26
CA ASP A 187 1.07 -24.96 -26.47
C ASP A 187 0.68 -23.46 -26.42
N GLY A 188 1.60 -22.54 -26.73
CA GLY A 188 1.33 -21.09 -26.66
C GLY A 188 1.34 -20.51 -25.24
N CYS A 189 1.70 -21.30 -24.24
CA CYS A 189 1.76 -20.85 -22.85
C CYS A 189 3.04 -20.03 -22.59
N LEU A 190 2.91 -18.89 -21.91
CA LEU A 190 3.96 -17.88 -21.77
C LEU A 190 4.63 -17.84 -20.40
N ILE A 191 4.03 -18.45 -19.40
CA ILE A 191 4.49 -18.35 -18.02
C ILE A 191 5.44 -19.49 -17.72
N LYS A 192 6.68 -19.15 -17.35
CA LYS A 192 7.74 -20.11 -17.05
C LYS A 192 7.73 -20.48 -15.58
N GLY A 193 7.46 -21.75 -15.26
CA GLY A 193 7.57 -22.28 -13.90
C GLY A 193 8.86 -23.07 -13.73
N ASN A 194 9.82 -22.54 -12.96
CA ASN A 194 11.08 -23.20 -12.66
C ASN A 194 11.24 -23.54 -11.17
N ILE A 195 12.02 -24.55 -10.88
CA ILE A 195 12.36 -24.97 -9.52
C ILE A 195 13.76 -24.49 -9.20
N ASN A 196 13.90 -23.62 -8.20
CA ASN A 196 15.20 -23.11 -7.83
C ASN A 196 16.05 -24.15 -7.06
N ARG A 197 17.31 -23.83 -6.73
CA ARG A 197 18.21 -24.72 -5.99
C ARG A 197 17.75 -25.09 -4.58
N ARG A 198 16.76 -24.38 -4.02
CA ARG A 198 16.17 -24.64 -2.70
C ARG A 198 14.92 -25.52 -2.80
N GLY A 199 14.49 -25.86 -4.01
CA GLY A 199 13.24 -26.58 -4.27
C GLY A 199 12.00 -25.70 -4.35
N ASP A 200 12.16 -24.35 -4.30
CA ASP A 200 11.01 -23.45 -4.44
C ASP A 200 10.50 -23.47 -5.86
N ARG A 201 9.20 -23.61 -6.03
CA ARG A 201 8.47 -23.51 -7.29
C ARG A 201 8.14 -22.05 -7.57
N ILE A 202 8.73 -21.48 -8.62
CA ILE A 202 8.60 -20.05 -8.93
C ILE A 202 8.16 -19.90 -10.38
N TYR A 203 7.09 -19.10 -10.61
CA TYR A 203 6.71 -18.76 -11.98
C TYR A 203 7.13 -17.33 -12.37
N HIS A 204 7.50 -17.16 -13.62
CA HIS A 204 7.96 -15.93 -14.22
C HIS A 204 7.05 -15.51 -15.38
N MET A 205 6.59 -14.27 -15.33
CA MET A 205 5.88 -13.62 -16.43
C MET A 205 6.87 -13.07 -17.46
N PRO A 206 6.50 -12.90 -18.73
CA PRO A 206 7.38 -12.37 -19.78
C PRO A 206 8.05 -11.04 -19.45
N PHE A 207 7.42 -10.19 -18.64
CA PHE A 207 7.94 -8.91 -18.20
C PHE A 207 8.79 -8.97 -16.93
N HIS A 208 8.96 -10.15 -16.29
CA HIS A 208 9.83 -10.29 -15.11
C HIS A 208 11.31 -10.22 -15.52
N GLN A 209 12.12 -9.59 -14.68
CA GLN A 209 13.55 -9.35 -14.92
C GLN A 209 14.34 -10.61 -15.32
N HIS A 210 13.97 -11.76 -14.79
CA HIS A 210 14.69 -13.01 -14.99
C HIS A 210 14.06 -13.93 -16.05
N TYR A 211 12.95 -13.54 -16.66
CA TYR A 211 12.20 -14.37 -17.60
C TYR A 211 13.06 -14.88 -18.75
N SER A 212 13.81 -13.99 -19.43
CA SER A 212 14.63 -14.37 -20.59
C SER A 212 15.76 -15.35 -20.25
N ARG A 213 16.25 -15.33 -18.98
CA ARG A 213 17.31 -16.21 -18.49
C ARG A 213 16.78 -17.53 -17.97
N THR A 214 15.51 -17.60 -17.57
CA THR A 214 14.86 -18.80 -17.05
C THR A 214 14.69 -19.78 -18.21
N ARG A 215 15.22 -21.00 -18.05
CA ARG A 215 15.01 -22.13 -18.93
C ARG A 215 14.12 -23.12 -18.21
N ILE A 216 13.27 -23.81 -18.94
CA ILE A 216 12.36 -24.81 -18.40
C ILE A 216 12.92 -26.19 -18.70
N ASP A 217 13.12 -26.97 -17.66
CA ASP A 217 13.51 -28.39 -17.73
C ASP A 217 12.33 -29.24 -17.26
N GLU A 218 11.52 -29.68 -18.22
CA GLU A 218 10.34 -30.49 -17.95
C GLU A 218 10.66 -31.84 -17.28
N ASN A 219 11.87 -32.37 -17.51
CA ASN A 219 12.33 -33.61 -16.87
C ASN A 219 12.58 -33.42 -15.36
N ASN A 220 12.81 -32.19 -14.93
CA ASN A 220 12.97 -31.84 -13.52
C ASN A 220 11.65 -31.37 -12.85
N GLY A 221 10.52 -31.55 -13.54
CA GLY A 221 9.21 -31.14 -13.04
C GLY A 221 8.90 -29.66 -13.21
N GLU A 222 9.74 -28.93 -13.93
CA GLU A 222 9.47 -27.57 -14.37
C GLU A 222 8.49 -27.58 -15.55
N ARG A 223 7.74 -26.51 -15.74
CA ARG A 223 6.73 -26.50 -16.82
C ARG A 223 6.28 -25.08 -17.20
N TRP A 224 5.60 -25.02 -18.32
CA TRP A 224 4.91 -23.82 -18.79
C TRP A 224 3.49 -23.76 -18.22
N PHE A 225 2.98 -22.54 -18.02
CA PHE A 225 1.60 -22.26 -17.62
C PHE A 225 0.99 -21.26 -18.57
N CYS A 226 -0.31 -21.45 -18.86
CA CYS A 226 -1.06 -20.56 -19.74
C CYS A 226 -1.71 -19.39 -18.98
N SER A 227 -1.92 -19.54 -17.66
CA SER A 227 -2.43 -18.51 -16.79
C SER A 227 -1.68 -18.46 -15.45
N GLU A 228 -1.74 -17.32 -14.76
CA GLU A 228 -1.20 -17.20 -13.42
C GLU A 228 -2.01 -18.02 -12.42
N GLU A 229 -3.33 -18.12 -12.65
CA GLU A 229 -4.25 -18.92 -11.86
C GLU A 229 -3.85 -20.41 -11.87
N ASP A 230 -3.48 -20.93 -13.05
CA ASP A 230 -3.01 -22.34 -13.18
C ASP A 230 -1.68 -22.54 -12.45
N ALA A 231 -0.77 -21.58 -12.54
CA ALA A 231 0.50 -21.66 -11.81
C ALA A 231 0.31 -21.67 -10.30
N GLN A 232 -0.56 -20.80 -9.79
CA GLN A 232 -0.89 -20.72 -8.36
C GLN A 232 -1.63 -21.96 -7.87
N ALA A 233 -2.65 -22.43 -8.62
CA ALA A 233 -3.39 -23.65 -8.29
C ALA A 233 -2.47 -24.88 -8.23
N ALA A 234 -1.38 -24.88 -9.00
CA ALA A 234 -0.36 -25.92 -8.97
C ALA A 234 0.69 -25.73 -7.86
N GLY A 235 0.53 -24.74 -6.96
CA GLY A 235 1.42 -24.47 -5.83
C GLY A 235 2.71 -23.74 -6.21
N TRP A 236 2.69 -22.96 -7.29
CA TRP A 236 3.81 -22.12 -7.71
C TRP A 236 3.61 -20.69 -7.20
N ARG A 237 4.63 -20.06 -6.68
CA ARG A 237 4.60 -18.64 -6.28
C ARG A 237 5.16 -17.75 -7.38
N ARG A 238 4.69 -16.53 -7.43
CA ARG A 238 5.20 -15.52 -8.37
C ARG A 238 6.65 -15.14 -8.06
N ALA A 239 7.44 -14.92 -9.10
CA ALA A 239 8.75 -14.28 -8.96
C ALA A 239 8.57 -12.84 -8.48
N LEU A 240 9.46 -12.38 -7.58
CA LEU A 240 9.43 -10.99 -7.09
C LEU A 240 9.97 -9.98 -8.11
N ARG A 241 10.81 -10.45 -9.05
CA ARG A 241 11.46 -9.61 -10.08
C ARG A 241 11.42 -10.28 -11.44
#